data_38f771394ec04f840e7a4e4ceece6219
#
_entry.id   38f771394ec04f840e7a4e4ceece6219
#
_cell.length_a   1.000
_cell.length_b   1.000
_cell.length_c   1.000
_cell.angle_alpha   90.00
_cell.angle_beta   90.00
_cell.angle_gamma   90.00
#
_symmetry.space_group_name_H-M   'P 1'
#
loop_
_entity.id
_entity.type
_entity.pdbx_description
1 polymer ?
#
loop_
_entity_poly.entity_id
_entity_poly.type
_entity_poly.pdbx_seq_one_letter_code
_entity_poly.pdbx_strand_id
1 'polypeptide(L)'
;MQANEVLAKRLRELCEEKNVTYQELGSKIGMPGRRIYRMANGMVSNPGIFTMLPICEGLGVTLDEFFGTEEFRAIWQQAKQE
;
A
#
# COMPACT_ATOMS: atom_id res chain seq x y z
N MET A 1 15.64 -4.18 -0.99
CA MET A 1 14.34 -3.90 -1.61
C MET A 1 13.92 -2.47 -1.31
N GLN A 2 13.43 -1.76 -2.29
CA GLN A 2 13.02 -0.37 -2.11
C GLN A 2 11.70 -0.29 -1.34
N ALA A 3 11.51 0.81 -0.59
CA ALA A 3 10.30 0.99 0.21
C ALA A 3 9.02 0.96 -0.65
N ASN A 4 9.06 1.57 -1.83
CA ASN A 4 7.89 1.57 -2.72
C ASN A 4 7.59 0.19 -3.29
N GLU A 5 8.59 -0.68 -3.40
CA GLU A 5 8.38 -2.07 -3.83
C GLU A 5 7.69 -2.88 -2.74
N VAL A 6 8.07 -2.68 -1.49
CA VAL A 6 7.44 -3.36 -0.36
C VAL A 6 6.01 -2.88 -0.20
N LEU A 7 5.77 -1.59 -0.34
CA LEU A 7 4.42 -1.03 -0.27
C LEU A 7 3.55 -1.60 -1.39
N ALA A 8 4.08 -1.66 -2.61
CA ALA A 8 3.37 -2.21 -3.76
C ALA A 8 2.99 -3.68 -3.52
N LYS A 9 3.93 -4.47 -3.04
CA LYS A 9 3.70 -5.87 -2.73
C LYS A 9 2.62 -6.03 -1.67
N ARG A 10 2.69 -5.23 -0.61
CA ARG A 10 1.70 -5.29 0.47
C ARG A 10 0.30 -4.92 -0.02
N LEU A 11 0.22 -3.90 -0.86
CA LEU A 11 -1.06 -3.49 -1.44
C LEU A 11 -1.66 -4.59 -2.31
N ARG A 12 -0.84 -5.23 -3.16
CA ARG A 12 -1.29 -6.35 -3.97
C ARG A 12 -1.78 -7.51 -3.11
N GLU A 13 -1.03 -7.86 -2.08
CA GLU A 13 -1.39 -8.95 -1.17
C GLU A 13 -2.73 -8.70 -0.50
N LEU A 14 -2.95 -7.48 -0.02
CA LEU A 14 -4.19 -7.15 0.68
C LEU A 14 -5.39 -7.11 -0.27
N CYS A 15 -5.22 -6.59 -1.48
CA CYS A 15 -6.29 -6.60 -2.47
C CYS A 15 -6.68 -8.03 -2.83
N GLU A 16 -5.69 -8.90 -2.98
CA GLU A 16 -5.93 -10.31 -3.27
C GLU A 16 -6.61 -11.01 -2.10
N GLU A 17 -6.12 -10.79 -0.89
CA GLU A 17 -6.67 -11.36 0.33
C GLU A 17 -8.12 -10.94 0.56
N LYS A 18 -8.43 -9.68 0.31
CA LYS A 18 -9.78 -9.14 0.46
C LYS A 18 -10.66 -9.38 -0.77
N ASN A 19 -10.08 -9.96 -1.81
CA ASN A 19 -10.78 -10.26 -3.06
C ASN A 19 -11.44 -9.01 -3.66
N VAL A 20 -10.66 -7.94 -3.76
CA VAL A 20 -11.12 -6.66 -4.29
C VAL A 20 -10.20 -6.24 -5.43
N THR A 21 -10.78 -5.75 -6.52
CA THR A 21 -10.00 -5.22 -7.63
C THR A 21 -9.57 -3.79 -7.33
N TYR A 22 -8.57 -3.30 -8.06
CA TYR A 22 -8.12 -1.92 -7.90
C TYR A 22 -9.24 -0.94 -8.25
N GLN A 23 -10.04 -1.28 -9.25
CA GLN A 23 -11.17 -0.44 -9.64
C GLN A 23 -12.24 -0.40 -8.55
N GLU A 24 -12.55 -1.54 -7.95
CA GLU A 24 -13.50 -1.61 -6.85
C GLU A 24 -13.03 -0.80 -5.66
N LEU A 25 -11.75 -0.96 -5.31
CA LEU A 25 -11.16 -0.20 -4.21
C LEU A 25 -11.21 1.29 -4.51
N GLY A 26 -10.85 1.68 -5.73
CA GLY A 26 -10.90 3.07 -6.15
C GLY A 26 -12.29 3.67 -6.06
N SER A 27 -13.31 2.91 -6.48
CA SER A 27 -14.70 3.35 -6.40
C SER A 27 -15.13 3.60 -4.95
N LYS A 28 -14.66 2.78 -4.02
CA LYS A 28 -14.97 2.92 -2.60
C LYS A 28 -14.41 4.21 -2.00
N ILE A 29 -13.22 4.60 -2.43
CA ILE A 29 -12.49 5.70 -1.78
C ILE A 29 -12.41 6.96 -2.64
N GLY A 30 -13.06 6.95 -3.81
CA GLY A 30 -13.06 8.13 -4.68
C GLY A 30 -11.73 8.36 -5.38
N MET A 31 -11.02 7.30 -5.72
CA MET A 31 -9.71 7.36 -6.37
C MET A 31 -9.75 6.56 -7.66
N PRO A 32 -9.15 7.06 -8.77
CA PRO A 32 -9.12 6.27 -10.01
C PRO A 32 -8.41 4.94 -9.81
N GLY A 33 -8.99 3.86 -10.34
CA GLY A 33 -8.38 2.53 -10.23
C GLY A 33 -6.98 2.49 -10.82
N ARG A 34 -6.73 3.28 -11.87
CA ARG A 34 -5.41 3.36 -12.49
C ARG A 34 -4.36 3.86 -11.51
N ARG A 35 -4.73 4.79 -10.64
CA ARG A 35 -3.80 5.31 -9.64
C ARG A 35 -3.42 4.21 -8.64
N ILE A 36 -4.39 3.42 -8.22
CA ILE A 36 -4.14 2.29 -7.31
C ILE A 36 -3.28 1.24 -8.01
N TYR A 37 -3.58 0.95 -9.28
CA TYR A 37 -2.77 0.03 -10.07
C TYR A 37 -1.30 0.46 -10.12
N ARG A 38 -1.06 1.75 -10.35
CA ARG A 38 0.31 2.26 -10.41
C ARG A 38 1.04 2.11 -9.08
N MET A 39 0.35 2.37 -7.97
CA MET A 39 0.93 2.17 -6.64
C MET A 39 1.20 0.69 -6.38
N ALA A 40 0.29 -0.18 -6.79
CA ALA A 40 0.44 -1.62 -6.59
C ALA A 40 1.53 -2.23 -7.47
N ASN A 41 2.01 -1.49 -8.45
CA ASN A 41 3.08 -1.94 -9.34
C ASN A 41 4.38 -1.15 -9.16
N GLY A 42 4.49 -0.43 -8.05
CA GLY A 42 5.73 0.26 -7.69
C GLY A 42 6.05 1.48 -8.54
N MET A 43 5.06 2.03 -9.24
CA MET A 43 5.25 3.17 -10.13
C MET A 43 5.15 4.52 -9.43
N VAL A 44 4.81 4.52 -8.15
CA VAL A 44 4.73 5.73 -7.33
C VAL A 44 5.82 5.64 -6.28
N SER A 45 6.75 6.58 -6.31
CA SER A 45 7.95 6.53 -5.47
C SER A 45 7.67 6.80 -4.00
N ASN A 46 6.71 7.63 -3.70
CA ASN A 46 6.54 8.11 -2.32
C ASN A 46 5.09 8.51 -2.05
N PRO A 47 4.17 7.53 -1.97
CA PRO A 47 2.79 7.85 -1.64
C PRO A 47 2.70 8.41 -0.22
N GLY A 48 2.03 9.55 -0.08
CA GLY A 48 1.89 10.20 1.21
C GLY A 48 0.86 9.53 2.10
N ILE A 49 0.88 9.91 3.37
CA ILE A 49 -0.05 9.36 4.36
C ILE A 49 -1.51 9.64 3.99
N PHE A 50 -1.80 10.79 3.41
CA PHE A 50 -3.17 11.14 3.03
C PHE A 50 -3.67 10.33 1.84
N THR A 51 -2.76 9.67 1.12
CA THR A 51 -3.11 8.69 0.08
C THR A 51 -3.35 7.33 0.72
N MET A 52 -2.53 6.96 1.71
CA MET A 52 -2.62 5.65 2.34
C MET A 52 -3.81 5.50 3.28
N LEU A 53 -4.22 6.57 3.94
CA LEU A 53 -5.36 6.50 4.85
C LEU A 53 -6.64 6.00 4.18
N PRO A 54 -7.09 6.59 3.06
CA PRO A 54 -8.28 6.07 2.39
C PRO A 54 -8.09 4.67 1.82
N ILE A 55 -6.88 4.33 1.38
CA ILE A 55 -6.60 2.98 0.87
C ILE A 55 -6.79 1.95 1.97
N CYS A 56 -6.23 2.20 3.14
CA CYS A 56 -6.40 1.29 4.30
C CYS A 56 -7.86 1.20 4.71
N GLU A 57 -8.55 2.31 4.74
CA GLU A 57 -9.98 2.33 5.08
C GLU A 57 -10.79 1.51 4.07
N GLY A 58 -10.52 1.69 2.79
CA GLY A 58 -11.22 0.93 1.74
C GLY A 58 -10.94 -0.55 1.80
N LEU A 59 -9.75 -0.94 2.24
CA LEU A 59 -9.39 -2.35 2.42
C LEU A 59 -9.89 -2.92 3.74
N GLY A 60 -10.34 -2.08 4.66
CA GLY A 60 -10.80 -2.54 5.97
C GLY A 60 -9.66 -2.91 6.90
N VAL A 61 -8.51 -2.30 6.74
CA VAL A 61 -7.35 -2.55 7.61
C VAL A 61 -6.90 -1.23 8.24
N THR A 62 -6.20 -1.34 9.38
CA THR A 62 -5.59 -0.17 10.01
C THR A 62 -4.24 0.10 9.36
N LEU A 63 -3.69 1.30 9.60
CA LEU A 63 -2.32 1.60 9.18
C LEU A 63 -1.34 0.61 9.78
N ASP A 64 -1.57 0.24 11.02
CA ASP A 64 -0.73 -0.70 11.73
C ASP A 64 -0.74 -2.08 11.06
N GLU A 65 -1.92 -2.54 10.66
CA GLU A 65 -2.03 -3.81 9.94
C GLU A 65 -1.35 -3.75 8.57
N PHE A 66 -1.44 -2.61 7.90
CA PHE A 66 -0.82 -2.46 6.59
C PHE A 66 0.71 -2.44 6.69
N PHE A 67 1.25 -1.61 7.61
CA PHE A 67 2.69 -1.35 7.68
C PHE A 67 3.43 -2.14 8.74
N GLY A 68 2.73 -2.88 9.58
CA GLY A 68 3.35 -3.62 10.69
C GLY A 68 3.91 -4.99 10.31
N THR A 69 4.52 -5.11 9.14
CA THR A 69 5.10 -6.37 8.67
C THR A 69 6.62 -6.37 8.84
N GLU A 70 7.19 -7.58 8.81
CA GLU A 70 8.64 -7.75 8.90
C GLU A 70 9.37 -7.03 7.77
N GLU A 71 8.78 -7.02 6.57
CA GLU A 71 9.40 -6.37 5.43
C GLU A 71 9.54 -4.86 5.64
N PHE A 72 8.51 -4.22 6.19
CA PHE A 72 8.58 -2.79 6.50
C PHE A 72 9.57 -2.51 7.64
N ARG A 73 9.60 -3.40 8.64
CA ARG A 73 10.56 -3.26 9.73
C ARG A 73 11.99 -3.37 9.23
N ALA A 74 12.24 -4.29 8.30
CA ALA A 74 13.56 -4.47 7.71
C ALA A 74 14.03 -3.20 7.00
N ILE A 75 13.13 -2.53 6.28
CA ILE A 75 13.44 -1.26 5.62
C ILE A 75 13.79 -0.19 6.65
N TRP A 76 13.01 -0.10 7.71
CA TRP A 76 13.23 0.87 8.77
C TRP A 76 14.56 0.64 9.47
N GLN A 77 14.88 -0.63 9.78
CA GLN A 77 16.15 -0.98 10.41
C GLN A 77 17.34 -0.61 9.52
N GLN A 78 17.19 -0.86 8.22
CA GLN A 78 18.24 -0.51 7.25
C GLN A 78 18.45 1.00 7.20
N ALA A 79 17.37 1.77 7.17
CA ALA A 79 17.45 3.23 7.15
C ALA A 79 18.12 3.79 8.39
N LYS A 80 17.89 3.17 9.55
CA LYS A 80 18.51 3.62 10.81
C LYS A 80 20.01 3.44 10.84
N GLN A 81 20.54 2.52 10.03
CA GLN A 81 21.97 2.22 9.98
C GLN A 81 22.73 3.18 9.07
N GLU A 82 22.04 3.98 8.32
CA GLU A 82 22.64 5.00 7.46
C GLU A 82 22.69 6.33 8.18
#